data_96294b79875d6d32ea9d5d02dc665db4
#
_entry.id   96294b79875d6d32ea9d5d02dc665db4
#
_cell.length_a   1.000
_cell.length_b   1.000
_cell.length_c   1.000
_cell.angle_alpha   90.00
_cell.angle_beta   90.00
_cell.angle_gamma   90.00
#
_symmetry.space_group_name_H-M   'P 1'
#
loop_
_entity.id
_entity.type
_entity.pdbx_description
1 polymer ?
#
loop_
_entity_poly.entity_id
_entity_poly.type
_entity_poly.pdbx_seq_one_letter_code
_entity_poly.pdbx_strand_id
1 'polypeptide(L)'
;GPSAPRRVFISNAMLPMASEVHTLLVPIYGDSSGLSASRIGLILGSFATATFMVRLLTPWISRRLNEHQVLTVALFIAGAVYLAFPFLRNAGTLMFLSFVLGIGLGAGQPMVMAILHTHAPPGRMGEAAGVRMSLVNSMAVAVPLLFGVVGGTFGLAPVLWSVGVCLTTGGWLTRRANAGPSP
;
A
#
# COMPACT_ATOMS: atom_id res chain seq x y z
N GLY A 1 -22.52 -13.13 7.45
CA GLY A 1 -23.12 -11.82 7.21
C GLY A 1 -22.45 -11.10 6.04
N PRO A 2 -23.14 -10.21 5.30
CA PRO A 2 -22.62 -9.56 4.06
C PRO A 2 -21.47 -8.58 4.26
N SER A 3 -20.92 -8.47 5.45
CA SER A 3 -19.88 -7.48 5.80
C SER A 3 -18.43 -7.97 5.61
N ALA A 4 -18.19 -9.27 5.58
CA ALA A 4 -16.85 -9.84 5.44
C ALA A 4 -16.23 -9.59 4.04
N PRO A 5 -16.93 -9.86 2.91
CA PRO A 5 -16.35 -9.62 1.59
C PRO A 5 -16.08 -8.13 1.32
N ARG A 6 -16.94 -7.21 1.78
CA ARG A 6 -16.77 -5.77 1.58
C ARG A 6 -15.51 -5.22 2.25
N ARG A 7 -15.17 -5.71 3.45
CA ARG A 7 -13.96 -5.27 4.18
C ARG A 7 -12.68 -5.75 3.51
N VAL A 8 -12.67 -6.98 3.00
CA VAL A 8 -11.56 -7.52 2.22
C VAL A 8 -11.35 -6.70 0.94
N PHE A 9 -12.41 -6.32 0.24
CA PHE A 9 -12.34 -5.47 -0.95
C PHE A 9 -11.75 -4.08 -0.65
N ILE A 10 -12.11 -3.47 0.46
CA ILE A 10 -11.55 -2.16 0.87
C ILE A 10 -10.05 -2.28 1.12
N SER A 11 -9.62 -3.27 1.90
CA SER A 11 -8.19 -3.50 2.17
C SER A 11 -7.41 -3.82 0.89
N ASN A 12 -8.03 -4.49 -0.07
CA ASN A 12 -7.48 -4.79 -1.39
C ASN A 12 -7.22 -3.56 -2.25
N ALA A 13 -8.04 -2.52 -2.10
CA ALA A 13 -7.88 -1.27 -2.82
C ALA A 13 -6.79 -0.37 -2.21
N MET A 14 -6.57 -0.48 -0.90
CA MET A 14 -5.65 0.40 -0.16
C MET A 14 -4.17 0.14 -0.47
N LEU A 15 -3.77 -1.12 -0.73
CA LEU A 15 -2.37 -1.46 -1.03
C LEU A 15 -1.89 -0.92 -2.39
N PRO A 16 -2.63 -1.12 -3.51
CA PRO A 16 -2.28 -0.49 -4.78
C PRO A 16 -2.26 1.04 -4.67
N MET A 17 -3.26 1.64 -3.99
CA MET A 17 -3.31 3.08 -3.74
C MET A 17 -2.04 3.57 -3.04
N ALA A 18 -1.57 2.87 -2.01
CA ALA A 18 -0.35 3.23 -1.31
C ALA A 18 0.89 3.19 -2.24
N SER A 19 0.98 2.18 -3.12
CA SER A 19 2.08 2.10 -4.08
C SER A 19 2.07 3.26 -5.09
N GLU A 20 0.90 3.61 -5.61
CA GLU A 20 0.73 4.75 -6.54
C GLU A 20 1.09 6.07 -5.87
N VAL A 21 0.59 6.27 -4.64
CA VAL A 21 0.94 7.45 -3.82
C VAL A 21 2.45 7.58 -3.66
N HIS A 22 3.16 6.50 -3.32
CA HIS A 22 4.61 6.51 -3.15
C HIS A 22 5.32 6.93 -4.45
N THR A 23 4.96 6.31 -5.56
CA THR A 23 5.60 6.55 -6.86
C THR A 23 5.40 7.99 -7.34
N LEU A 24 4.25 8.61 -7.01
CA LEU A 24 3.94 9.99 -7.38
C LEU A 24 4.52 11.01 -6.39
N LEU A 25 4.41 10.75 -5.09
CA LEU A 25 4.78 11.74 -4.07
C LEU A 25 6.28 11.81 -3.83
N VAL A 26 7.02 10.71 -3.97
CA VAL A 26 8.46 10.72 -3.73
C VAL A 26 9.21 11.69 -4.66
N PRO A 27 8.96 11.73 -5.99
CA PRO A 27 9.58 12.74 -6.85
C PRO A 27 9.21 14.17 -6.45
N ILE A 28 7.93 14.44 -6.18
CA ILE A 28 7.44 15.79 -5.84
C ILE A 28 8.00 16.23 -4.48
N TYR A 29 7.98 15.36 -3.49
CA TYR A 29 8.50 15.62 -2.15
C TYR A 29 10.03 15.77 -2.16
N GLY A 30 10.73 14.94 -2.92
CA GLY A 30 12.17 15.00 -3.07
C GLY A 30 12.63 16.29 -3.72
N ASP A 31 11.98 16.71 -4.81
CA ASP A 31 12.25 17.96 -5.49
C ASP A 31 11.99 19.17 -4.57
N SER A 32 10.83 19.21 -3.90
CA SER A 32 10.50 20.27 -2.94
C SER A 32 11.44 20.31 -1.73
N SER A 33 12.12 19.21 -1.42
CA SER A 33 13.14 19.11 -0.37
C SER A 33 14.57 19.40 -0.86
N GLY A 34 14.74 19.76 -2.14
CA GLY A 34 16.04 20.07 -2.73
C GLY A 34 16.92 18.84 -3.01
N LEU A 35 16.33 17.66 -3.12
CA LEU A 35 17.07 16.44 -3.45
C LEU A 35 17.35 16.38 -4.97
N SER A 36 18.54 15.94 -5.35
CA SER A 36 18.88 15.71 -6.75
C SER A 36 18.06 14.55 -7.34
N ALA A 37 17.83 14.59 -8.65
CA ALA A 37 17.12 13.53 -9.38
C ALA A 37 17.71 12.13 -9.13
N SER A 38 19.06 12.05 -9.03
CA SER A 38 19.74 10.78 -8.69
C SER A 38 19.34 10.24 -7.32
N ARG A 39 19.22 11.12 -6.31
CA ARG A 39 18.78 10.70 -4.96
C ARG A 39 17.33 10.27 -4.93
N ILE A 40 16.47 10.96 -5.66
CA ILE A 40 15.05 10.57 -5.84
C ILE A 40 14.98 9.20 -6.52
N GLY A 41 15.77 8.97 -7.57
CA GLY A 41 15.88 7.68 -8.24
C GLY A 41 16.33 6.54 -7.31
N LEU A 42 17.29 6.81 -6.41
CA LEU A 42 17.74 5.85 -5.42
C LEU A 42 16.65 5.52 -4.37
N ILE A 43 15.85 6.51 -3.97
CA ILE A 43 14.72 6.30 -3.05
C ILE A 43 13.67 5.38 -3.70
N LEU A 44 13.29 5.66 -4.95
CA LEU A 44 12.37 4.79 -5.71
C LEU A 44 12.97 3.41 -5.99
N GLY A 45 14.26 3.37 -6.29
CA GLY A 45 15.01 2.12 -6.51
C GLY A 45 15.05 1.24 -5.26
N SER A 46 15.20 1.83 -4.07
CA SER A 46 15.17 1.09 -2.81
C SER A 46 13.80 0.44 -2.56
N PHE A 47 12.71 1.15 -2.84
CA PHE A 47 11.36 0.61 -2.80
C PHE A 47 11.16 -0.55 -3.79
N ALA A 48 11.59 -0.38 -5.04
CA ALA A 48 11.48 -1.41 -6.07
C ALA A 48 12.29 -2.65 -5.72
N THR A 49 13.51 -2.48 -5.22
CA THR A 49 14.38 -3.58 -4.77
C THR A 49 13.74 -4.36 -3.63
N ALA A 50 13.24 -3.68 -2.61
CA ALA A 50 12.55 -4.32 -1.48
C ALA A 50 11.32 -5.10 -1.94
N THR A 51 10.50 -4.48 -2.80
CA THR A 51 9.30 -5.12 -3.36
C THR A 51 9.66 -6.38 -4.15
N PHE A 52 10.72 -6.33 -4.96
CA PHE A 52 11.21 -7.48 -5.72
C PHE A 52 11.71 -8.59 -4.81
N MET A 53 12.54 -8.26 -3.81
CA MET A 53 13.07 -9.23 -2.86
C MET A 53 11.96 -9.95 -2.11
N VAL A 54 10.96 -9.22 -1.61
CA VAL A 54 9.85 -9.83 -0.87
C VAL A 54 8.98 -10.69 -1.78
N ARG A 55 8.78 -10.32 -3.04
CA ARG A 55 8.05 -11.17 -3.99
C ARG A 55 8.73 -12.51 -4.23
N LEU A 56 10.05 -12.54 -4.26
CA LEU A 56 10.80 -13.79 -4.33
C LEU A 56 10.63 -14.66 -3.07
N LEU A 57 10.48 -14.02 -1.90
CA LEU A 57 10.26 -14.69 -0.62
C LEU A 57 8.79 -15.03 -0.33
N THR A 58 7.85 -14.54 -1.14
CA THR A 58 6.41 -14.76 -0.96
C THR A 58 6.04 -16.24 -0.81
N PRO A 59 6.57 -17.21 -1.58
CA PRO A 59 6.24 -18.62 -1.41
C PRO A 59 6.65 -19.18 -0.04
N TRP A 60 7.68 -18.62 0.55
CA TRP A 60 8.14 -19.01 1.89
C TRP A 60 7.34 -18.33 3.00
N ILE A 61 6.99 -17.05 2.82
CA ILE A 61 6.17 -16.27 3.75
C ILE A 61 4.76 -16.87 3.85
N SER A 62 4.15 -17.24 2.72
CA SER A 62 2.80 -17.82 2.67
C SER A 62 2.68 -19.20 3.33
N ARG A 63 3.80 -19.91 3.51
CA ARG A 63 3.82 -21.17 4.27
C ARG A 63 3.80 -20.97 5.79
N ARG A 64 4.20 -19.80 6.27
CA ARG A 64 4.39 -19.51 7.69
C ARG A 64 3.35 -18.54 8.27
N LEU A 65 2.80 -17.66 7.46
CA LEU A 65 1.89 -16.61 7.89
C LEU A 65 0.58 -16.68 7.12
N ASN A 66 -0.52 -16.44 7.83
CA ASN A 66 -1.84 -16.32 7.21
C ASN A 66 -1.91 -15.04 6.36
N GLU A 67 -2.55 -15.13 5.20
CA GLU A 67 -2.72 -14.04 4.23
C GLU A 67 -3.26 -12.75 4.88
N HIS A 68 -4.22 -12.89 5.79
CA HIS A 68 -4.80 -11.77 6.54
C HIS A 68 -3.81 -11.10 7.51
N GLN A 69 -2.91 -11.87 8.12
CA GLN A 69 -1.88 -11.34 9.01
C GLN A 69 -0.86 -10.52 8.23
N VAL A 70 -0.39 -11.05 7.09
CA VAL A 70 0.52 -10.33 6.19
C VAL A 70 -0.10 -9.03 5.72
N LEU A 71 -1.38 -9.06 5.30
CA LEU A 71 -2.11 -7.88 4.86
C LEU A 71 -2.23 -6.83 5.97
N THR A 72 -2.57 -7.25 7.18
CA THR A 72 -2.69 -6.36 8.34
C THR A 72 -1.35 -5.69 8.66
N VAL A 73 -0.27 -6.46 8.71
CA VAL A 73 1.09 -5.95 8.98
C VAL A 73 1.54 -5.01 7.87
N ALA A 74 1.27 -5.35 6.60
CA ALA A 74 1.58 -4.50 5.45
C ALA A 74 0.90 -3.12 5.55
N LEU A 75 -0.37 -3.08 5.93
CA LEU A 75 -1.13 -1.84 6.09
C LEU A 75 -0.61 -0.99 7.26
N PHE A 76 -0.24 -1.61 8.38
CA PHE A 76 0.38 -0.88 9.51
C PHE A 76 1.75 -0.34 9.17
N ILE A 77 2.61 -1.12 8.51
CA ILE A 77 3.92 -0.67 8.04
C ILE A 77 3.74 0.52 7.09
N ALA A 78 2.89 0.38 6.08
CA ALA A 78 2.64 1.45 5.13
C ALA A 78 2.10 2.71 5.83
N GLY A 79 1.13 2.57 6.71
CA GLY A 79 0.57 3.69 7.47
C GLY A 79 1.62 4.41 8.33
N ALA A 80 2.44 3.66 9.08
CA ALA A 80 3.51 4.21 9.90
C ALA A 80 4.56 4.96 9.05
N VAL A 81 4.96 4.39 7.91
CA VAL A 81 5.90 5.03 6.98
C VAL A 81 5.33 6.35 6.45
N TYR A 82 4.06 6.38 6.00
CA TYR A 82 3.44 7.61 5.50
C TYR A 82 3.28 8.68 6.58
N LEU A 83 3.02 8.31 7.83
CA LEU A 83 2.97 9.24 8.94
C LEU A 83 4.35 9.81 9.28
N ALA A 84 5.41 9.01 9.16
CA ALA A 84 6.78 9.43 9.43
C ALA A 84 7.40 10.25 8.30
N PHE A 85 6.97 10.04 7.05
CA PHE A 85 7.59 10.59 5.84
C PHE A 85 7.76 12.13 5.86
N PRO A 86 6.76 12.95 6.28
CA PRO A 86 6.87 14.41 6.27
C PRO A 86 7.89 14.98 7.25
N PHE A 87 8.30 14.20 8.25
CA PHE A 87 9.28 14.66 9.26
C PHE A 87 10.73 14.47 8.80
N LEU A 88 10.95 13.77 7.70
CA LEU A 88 12.26 13.33 7.27
C LEU A 88 12.62 13.95 5.91
N ARG A 89 13.74 14.67 5.88
CA ARG A 89 14.25 15.32 4.65
C ARG A 89 15.58 14.73 4.18
N ASN A 90 16.17 13.82 4.95
CA ASN A 90 17.43 13.20 4.59
C ASN A 90 17.20 12.06 3.59
N ALA A 91 17.94 12.07 2.47
CA ALA A 91 17.81 11.05 1.42
C ALA A 91 18.02 9.62 1.94
N GLY A 92 18.98 9.40 2.86
CA GLY A 92 19.25 8.08 3.43
C GLY A 92 18.07 7.55 4.24
N THR A 93 17.44 8.41 5.05
CA THR A 93 16.27 8.03 5.86
C THR A 93 15.04 7.77 4.96
N LEU A 94 14.86 8.57 3.91
CA LEU A 94 13.80 8.36 2.94
C LEU A 94 13.99 7.06 2.15
N MET A 95 15.24 6.71 1.80
CA MET A 95 15.57 5.41 1.19
C MET A 95 15.21 4.25 2.12
N PHE A 96 15.57 4.34 3.41
CA PHE A 96 15.25 3.32 4.39
C PHE A 96 13.73 3.17 4.56
N LEU A 97 12.99 4.27 4.71
CA LEU A 97 11.52 4.23 4.81
C LEU A 97 10.87 3.65 3.54
N SER A 98 11.37 4.03 2.36
CA SER A 98 10.89 3.49 1.09
C SER A 98 11.18 2.00 0.97
N PHE A 99 12.32 1.54 1.47
CA PHE A 99 12.66 0.12 1.54
C PHE A 99 11.68 -0.64 2.46
N VAL A 100 11.43 -0.13 3.66
CA VAL A 100 10.46 -0.71 4.60
C VAL A 100 9.05 -0.74 4.01
N LEU A 101 8.64 0.33 3.33
CA LEU A 101 7.38 0.40 2.60
C LEU A 101 7.29 -0.66 1.51
N GLY A 102 8.38 -0.82 0.74
CA GLY A 102 8.49 -1.85 -0.30
C GLY A 102 8.34 -3.27 0.22
N ILE A 103 8.89 -3.56 1.41
CA ILE A 103 8.67 -4.85 2.10
C ILE A 103 7.17 -5.05 2.40
N GLY A 104 6.54 -4.08 3.03
CA GLY A 104 5.12 -4.17 3.40
C GLY A 104 4.21 -4.34 2.18
N LEU A 105 4.31 -3.44 1.21
CA LEU A 105 3.44 -3.45 0.03
C LEU A 105 3.77 -4.62 -0.92
N GLY A 106 5.05 -5.00 -1.02
CA GLY A 106 5.50 -6.13 -1.83
C GLY A 106 4.93 -7.46 -1.35
N ALA A 107 4.84 -7.68 -0.04
CA ALA A 107 4.24 -8.88 0.55
C ALA A 107 2.71 -8.86 0.45
N GLY A 108 2.07 -7.70 0.60
CA GLY A 108 0.61 -7.59 0.64
C GLY A 108 -0.07 -7.85 -0.70
N GLN A 109 0.49 -7.39 -1.80
CA GLN A 109 -0.14 -7.51 -3.13
C GLN A 109 -0.41 -8.97 -3.57
N PRO A 110 0.54 -9.92 -3.48
CA PRO A 110 0.26 -11.33 -3.84
C PRO A 110 -0.74 -11.98 -2.88
N MET A 111 -0.75 -11.60 -1.59
CA MET A 111 -1.72 -12.12 -0.61
C MET A 111 -3.14 -11.69 -0.94
N VAL A 112 -3.33 -10.49 -1.45
CA VAL A 112 -4.62 -10.02 -1.98
C VAL A 112 -5.13 -10.91 -3.10
N MET A 113 -4.26 -11.33 -4.02
CA MET A 113 -4.63 -12.25 -5.10
C MET A 113 -4.99 -13.64 -4.56
N ALA A 114 -4.26 -14.14 -3.57
CA ALA A 114 -4.57 -15.41 -2.92
C ALA A 114 -5.96 -15.37 -2.25
N ILE A 115 -6.27 -14.30 -1.49
CA ILE A 115 -7.59 -14.10 -0.87
C ILE A 115 -8.69 -14.01 -1.93
N LEU A 116 -8.44 -13.34 -3.03
CA LEU A 116 -9.42 -13.23 -4.12
C LEU A 116 -9.70 -14.60 -4.74
N HIS A 117 -8.67 -15.41 -4.93
CA HIS A 117 -8.78 -16.78 -5.44
C HIS A 117 -9.63 -17.68 -4.53
N THR A 118 -9.47 -17.57 -3.22
CA THR A 118 -10.19 -18.42 -2.26
C THR A 118 -11.65 -18.00 -2.06
N HIS A 119 -11.99 -16.72 -2.29
CA HIS A 119 -13.34 -16.18 -2.05
C HIS A 119 -14.15 -15.92 -3.33
N ALA A 120 -13.54 -16.02 -4.51
CA ALA A 120 -14.28 -15.87 -5.76
C ALA A 120 -15.21 -17.08 -6.01
N PRO A 121 -16.45 -16.87 -6.44
CA PRO A 121 -17.34 -17.95 -6.81
C PRO A 121 -16.74 -18.79 -7.95
N PRO A 122 -16.96 -20.10 -7.98
CA PRO A 122 -16.47 -20.96 -9.06
C PRO A 122 -16.93 -20.43 -10.44
N GLY A 123 -15.99 -20.32 -11.37
CA GLY A 123 -16.25 -19.82 -12.74
C GLY A 123 -16.29 -18.30 -12.91
N ARG A 124 -16.26 -17.48 -11.82
CA ARG A 124 -16.35 -16.01 -11.88
C ARG A 124 -15.05 -15.29 -11.53
N MET A 125 -13.93 -15.99 -11.54
CA MET A 125 -12.61 -15.43 -11.24
C MET A 125 -12.24 -14.26 -12.16
N GLY A 126 -12.63 -14.33 -13.44
CA GLY A 126 -12.39 -13.25 -14.40
C GLY A 126 -13.12 -11.96 -14.04
N GLU A 127 -14.37 -12.04 -13.55
CA GLU A 127 -15.11 -10.86 -13.08
C GLU A 127 -14.44 -10.24 -11.84
N ALA A 128 -14.05 -11.06 -10.88
CA ALA A 128 -13.39 -10.59 -9.66
C ALA A 128 -12.04 -9.89 -9.97
N ALA A 129 -11.26 -10.47 -10.90
CA ALA A 129 -10.03 -9.86 -11.38
C ALA A 129 -10.29 -8.57 -12.16
N GLY A 130 -11.34 -8.54 -13.00
CA GLY A 130 -11.76 -7.36 -13.76
C GLY A 130 -12.18 -6.20 -12.87
N VAL A 131 -13.00 -6.46 -11.86
CA VAL A 131 -13.41 -5.45 -10.85
C VAL A 131 -12.19 -4.90 -10.11
N ARG A 132 -11.26 -5.77 -9.71
CA ARG A 132 -10.02 -5.34 -9.06
C ARG A 132 -9.18 -4.45 -9.98
N MET A 133 -8.98 -4.84 -11.23
CA MET A 133 -8.21 -4.05 -12.21
C MET A 133 -8.87 -2.70 -12.48
N SER A 134 -10.18 -2.65 -12.62
CA SER A 134 -10.91 -1.38 -12.76
C SER A 134 -10.72 -0.47 -11.55
N LEU A 135 -10.74 -1.04 -10.34
CA LEU A 135 -10.49 -0.29 -9.10
C LEU A 135 -9.08 0.27 -9.07
N VAL A 136 -8.07 -0.55 -9.37
CA VAL A 136 -6.66 -0.13 -9.40
C VAL A 136 -6.44 0.97 -10.43
N ASN A 137 -6.96 0.81 -11.64
CA ASN A 137 -6.83 1.81 -12.70
C ASN A 137 -7.58 3.10 -12.37
N SER A 138 -8.77 3.02 -11.76
CA SER A 138 -9.49 4.21 -11.29
C SER A 138 -8.70 4.96 -10.23
N MET A 139 -8.02 4.26 -9.33
CA MET A 139 -7.17 4.89 -8.33
C MET A 139 -5.90 5.50 -8.93
N ALA A 140 -5.30 4.87 -9.94
CA ALA A 140 -4.15 5.43 -10.65
C ALA A 140 -4.47 6.78 -11.33
N VAL A 141 -5.73 7.04 -11.66
CA VAL A 141 -6.19 8.34 -12.18
C VAL A 141 -6.67 9.27 -11.05
N ALA A 142 -7.50 8.77 -10.14
CA ALA A 142 -8.09 9.59 -9.08
C ALA A 142 -7.06 10.11 -8.08
N VAL A 143 -6.08 9.30 -7.72
CA VAL A 143 -5.04 9.65 -6.75
C VAL A 143 -4.23 10.87 -7.22
N PRO A 144 -3.63 10.92 -8.42
CA PRO A 144 -2.90 12.09 -8.89
C PRO A 144 -3.76 13.36 -8.92
N LEU A 145 -5.02 13.25 -9.33
CA LEU A 145 -5.94 14.39 -9.39
C LEU A 145 -6.24 14.95 -8.00
N LEU A 146 -6.57 14.10 -7.04
CA LEU A 146 -6.81 14.51 -5.65
C LEU A 146 -5.56 15.11 -5.03
N PHE A 147 -4.39 14.51 -5.26
CA PHE A 147 -3.13 15.00 -4.71
C PHE A 147 -2.67 16.29 -5.39
N GLY A 148 -2.93 16.47 -6.68
CA GLY A 148 -2.67 17.73 -7.38
C GLY A 148 -3.46 18.88 -6.80
N VAL A 149 -4.77 18.69 -6.55
CA VAL A 149 -5.64 19.71 -5.97
C VAL A 149 -5.30 19.98 -4.51
N VAL A 150 -5.21 18.96 -3.67
CA VAL A 150 -4.97 19.10 -2.22
C VAL A 150 -3.51 19.51 -1.94
N GLY A 151 -2.55 18.90 -2.62
CA GLY A 151 -1.13 19.20 -2.45
C GLY A 151 -0.76 20.61 -2.90
N GLY A 152 -1.43 21.13 -3.95
CA GLY A 152 -1.23 22.50 -4.42
C GLY A 152 -1.78 23.56 -3.46
N THR A 153 -2.82 23.24 -2.67
CA THR A 153 -3.45 24.18 -1.75
C THR A 153 -2.93 24.09 -0.31
N PHE A 154 -2.71 22.89 0.19
CA PHE A 154 -2.38 22.62 1.60
C PHE A 154 -0.97 22.06 1.80
N GLY A 155 -0.23 21.81 0.74
CA GLY A 155 1.09 21.16 0.78
C GLY A 155 1.01 19.64 0.86
N LEU A 156 2.18 18.99 0.79
CA LEU A 156 2.29 17.51 0.69
C LEU A 156 2.13 16.80 2.05
N ALA A 157 2.44 17.45 3.16
CA ALA A 157 2.40 16.83 4.50
C ALA A 157 0.99 16.38 4.92
N PRO A 158 -0.08 17.20 4.80
CA PRO A 158 -1.44 16.77 5.12
C PRO A 158 -1.90 15.60 4.27
N VAL A 159 -1.45 15.56 3.01
CA VAL A 159 -1.75 14.49 2.06
C VAL A 159 -1.14 13.17 2.54
N LEU A 160 0.15 13.17 2.88
CA LEU A 160 0.85 11.99 3.41
C LEU A 160 0.21 11.50 4.73
N TRP A 161 -0.17 12.41 5.61
CA TRP A 161 -0.85 12.05 6.85
C TRP A 161 -2.24 11.46 6.62
N SER A 162 -3.03 12.01 5.69
CA SER A 162 -4.35 11.45 5.37
C SER A 162 -4.27 10.02 4.85
N VAL A 163 -3.28 9.74 4.00
CA VAL A 163 -2.98 8.38 3.52
C VAL A 163 -2.53 7.47 4.67
N GLY A 164 -1.62 7.95 5.52
CA GLY A 164 -1.13 7.21 6.68
C GLY A 164 -2.26 6.82 7.65
N VAL A 165 -3.14 7.76 7.97
CA VAL A 165 -4.32 7.51 8.81
C VAL A 165 -5.30 6.55 8.13
N CYS A 166 -5.54 6.71 6.83
CA CYS A 166 -6.40 5.81 6.07
C CYS A 166 -5.87 4.37 6.10
N LEU A 167 -4.57 4.17 5.87
CA LEU A 167 -3.92 2.85 5.88
C LEU A 167 -3.91 2.22 7.28
N THR A 168 -3.62 2.99 8.33
CA THR A 168 -3.64 2.48 9.71
C THR A 168 -5.04 2.09 10.16
N THR A 169 -6.05 2.88 9.81
CA THR A 169 -7.46 2.52 10.08
C THR A 169 -7.88 1.29 9.30
N GLY A 170 -7.45 1.14 8.05
CA GLY A 170 -7.64 -0.08 7.26
C GLY A 170 -7.01 -1.30 7.90
N GLY A 171 -5.78 -1.19 8.39
CA GLY A 171 -5.08 -2.23 9.12
C GLY A 171 -5.81 -2.63 10.41
N TRP A 172 -6.32 -1.65 11.16
CA TRP A 172 -7.06 -1.90 12.37
C TRP A 172 -8.41 -2.61 12.13
N LEU A 173 -9.13 -2.21 11.06
CA LEU A 173 -10.37 -2.87 10.64
C LEU A 173 -10.11 -4.33 10.22
N THR A 174 -9.02 -4.58 9.50
CA THR A 174 -8.61 -5.92 9.07
C THR A 174 -8.26 -6.79 10.29
N ARG A 175 -7.53 -6.24 11.26
CA ARG A 175 -7.19 -6.93 12.50
C ARG A 175 -8.43 -7.33 13.31
N ARG A 176 -9.41 -6.43 13.45
CA ARG A 176 -10.66 -6.72 14.16
C ARG A 176 -11.51 -7.78 13.47
N ALA A 177 -11.46 -7.85 12.14
CA ALA A 177 -12.14 -8.88 11.38
C ALA A 177 -11.57 -10.28 11.66
N ASN A 178 -10.27 -10.37 11.94
CA ASN A 178 -9.58 -11.64 12.25
C ASN A 178 -9.71 -12.06 13.74
N ALA A 179 -10.08 -11.13 14.63
CA ALA A 179 -10.24 -11.38 16.06
C ALA A 179 -11.68 -11.80 16.44
N GLY A 180 -12.60 -11.82 15.46
CA GLY A 180 -13.95 -12.35 15.66
C GLY A 180 -13.92 -13.87 15.84
N PRO A 181 -14.81 -14.46 16.70
CA PRO A 181 -14.82 -15.88 16.96
C PRO A 181 -15.02 -16.65 15.65
N SER A 182 -14.11 -17.58 15.38
CA SER A 182 -14.33 -18.65 14.40
C SER A 182 -15.57 -19.43 14.82
N PRO A 183 -16.52 -19.73 13.91
CA PRO A 183 -17.64 -20.58 14.21
C PRO A 183 -17.22 -22.00 14.58
#